data_e45d98eadaaa3b1444fd01a270ec8c71
#
_entry.id   e45d98eadaaa3b1444fd01a270ec8c71
#
_cell.length_a   1.000
_cell.length_b   1.000
_cell.length_c   1.000
_cell.angle_alpha   90.00
_cell.angle_beta   90.00
_cell.angle_gamma   90.00
#
_symmetry.space_group_name_H-M   'P 1'
#
loop_
_entity.id
_entity.type
_entity.pdbx_description
1 polymer ?
#
loop_
_entity_poly.entity_id
_entity_poly.type
_entity_poly.pdbx_seq_one_letter_code
_entity_poly.pdbx_strand_id
1 'polypeptide(L)'
;MRSNDDNKTVAAMDVLFPSVGEIIGGSQREERLERLSSRMNEMKISTKDLSWYLDTRRFGTVVHSGFGLGLERLVQFITGMKNIRDVIPFPRTPGNCNY
;
A
#
# COMPACT_ATOMS: atom_id res chain seq x y z
N MET A 1 -8.01 -0.76 -3.73
CA MET A 1 -8.59 0.51 -3.26
C MET A 1 -10.07 0.52 -3.60
N ARG A 2 -10.90 1.11 -2.72
CA ARG A 2 -12.34 1.24 -2.98
C ARG A 2 -12.59 2.28 -4.07
N SER A 3 -13.31 1.87 -5.12
CA SER A 3 -13.74 2.80 -6.16
C SER A 3 -14.87 3.69 -5.64
N ASN A 4 -14.76 5.00 -5.88
CA ASN A 4 -15.82 5.96 -5.61
C ASN A 4 -17.00 5.78 -6.58
N ASP A 5 -18.12 6.41 -6.30
CA ASP A 5 -19.35 6.25 -7.09
C ASP A 5 -19.26 6.87 -8.51
N ASP A 6 -18.26 7.74 -8.72
CA ASP A 6 -17.92 8.29 -10.02
C ASP A 6 -17.22 7.29 -10.96
N ASN A 7 -16.81 6.11 -10.47
CA ASN A 7 -16.04 5.07 -11.14
C ASN A 7 -14.72 5.56 -11.80
N LYS A 8 -14.25 6.74 -11.43
CA LYS A 8 -13.02 7.36 -11.97
C LYS A 8 -11.96 7.55 -10.90
N THR A 9 -12.40 7.77 -9.66
CA THR A 9 -11.51 8.01 -8.53
C THR A 9 -11.60 6.87 -7.51
N VAL A 10 -10.68 6.88 -6.57
CA VAL A 10 -10.62 5.90 -5.47
C VAL A 10 -10.47 6.61 -4.12
N ALA A 11 -10.95 5.97 -3.07
CA ALA A 11 -10.78 6.45 -1.70
C ALA A 11 -9.35 6.14 -1.20
N ALA A 12 -8.42 7.00 -1.55
CA ALA A 12 -7.00 6.87 -1.19
C ALA A 12 -6.43 8.22 -0.78
N MET A 13 -5.35 8.19 -0.03
CA MET A 13 -4.60 9.38 0.36
C MET A 13 -3.10 9.07 0.46
N ASP A 14 -2.29 10.09 0.23
CA ASP A 14 -0.87 10.10 0.55
C ASP A 14 -0.56 11.32 1.42
N VAL A 15 0.36 11.15 2.37
CA VAL A 15 0.90 12.24 3.19
C VAL A 15 2.33 12.50 2.78
N LEU A 16 2.57 13.71 2.30
CA LEU A 16 3.84 14.16 1.76
C LEU A 16 4.55 15.07 2.74
N PHE A 17 5.82 14.80 3.01
CA PHE A 17 6.66 15.64 3.87
C PHE A 17 7.66 16.42 3.03
N PRO A 18 8.02 17.65 3.43
CA PRO A 18 9.02 18.43 2.75
C PRO A 18 10.34 17.67 2.60
N SER A 19 10.97 17.76 1.43
CA SER A 19 12.27 17.19 1.08
C SER A 19 12.35 15.66 1.03
N VAL A 20 11.36 14.93 1.56
CA VAL A 20 11.34 13.45 1.57
C VAL A 20 10.30 12.89 0.62
N GLY A 21 9.19 13.60 0.44
CA GLY A 21 8.06 13.14 -0.35
C GLY A 21 7.06 12.32 0.48
N GLU A 22 6.48 11.30 -0.12
CA GLU A 22 5.49 10.44 0.54
C GLU A 22 6.08 9.71 1.74
N ILE A 23 5.46 9.86 2.89
CA ILE A 23 5.78 9.11 4.13
C ILE A 23 4.66 8.13 4.47
N ILE A 24 3.41 8.52 4.25
CA ILE A 24 2.26 7.66 4.49
C ILE A 24 1.46 7.52 3.21
N GLY A 25 1.14 6.29 2.83
CA GLY A 25 0.16 5.97 1.82
C GLY A 25 -0.95 5.12 2.39
N GLY A 26 -2.19 5.47 2.12
CA GLY A 26 -3.34 4.79 2.68
C GLY A 26 -4.54 4.74 1.75
N SER A 27 -5.45 3.80 2.02
CA SER A 27 -6.71 3.75 1.29
C SER A 27 -7.78 2.99 2.05
N GLN A 28 -9.02 3.31 1.78
CA GLN A 28 -10.12 2.41 2.04
C GLN A 28 -9.99 1.18 1.12
N ARG A 29 -10.20 0.00 1.68
CA ARG A 29 -10.14 -1.24 0.90
C ARG A 29 -11.48 -1.52 0.23
N GLU A 30 -11.44 -2.19 -0.91
CA GLU A 30 -12.68 -2.62 -1.58
C GLU A 30 -13.29 -3.76 -0.77
N GLU A 31 -14.45 -3.52 -0.20
CA GLU A 31 -15.20 -4.48 0.61
C GLU A 31 -16.23 -5.28 -0.20
N ARG A 32 -16.61 -4.78 -1.38
CA ARG A 32 -17.61 -5.39 -2.25
C ARG A 32 -16.96 -6.49 -3.10
N LEU A 33 -17.29 -7.75 -2.79
CA LEU A 33 -16.68 -8.93 -3.44
C LEU A 33 -16.79 -8.88 -4.98
N GLU A 34 -17.95 -8.52 -5.51
CA GLU A 34 -18.20 -8.47 -6.95
C GLU A 34 -17.30 -7.43 -7.64
N ARG A 35 -17.20 -6.23 -7.05
CA ARG A 35 -16.33 -5.15 -7.57
C ARG A 35 -14.86 -5.55 -7.54
N LEU A 36 -14.43 -6.17 -6.45
CA LEU A 36 -13.05 -6.66 -6.31
C LEU A 36 -12.74 -7.73 -7.36
N SER A 37 -13.63 -8.71 -7.52
CA SER A 37 -13.47 -9.80 -8.51
C SER A 37 -13.44 -9.27 -9.95
N SER A 38 -14.33 -8.34 -10.28
CA SER A 38 -14.36 -7.70 -11.59
C SER A 38 -13.03 -6.98 -11.88
N ARG A 39 -12.55 -6.21 -10.91
CA ARG A 39 -11.28 -5.48 -11.06
C ARG A 39 -10.07 -6.40 -11.18
N MET A 40 -10.04 -7.50 -10.45
CA MET A 40 -8.98 -8.50 -10.59
C MET A 40 -8.96 -9.09 -12.00
N ASN A 41 -10.12 -9.42 -12.55
CA ASN A 41 -10.23 -9.93 -13.90
C ASN A 41 -9.75 -8.91 -14.95
N GLU A 42 -10.17 -7.65 -14.84
CA GLU A 42 -9.69 -6.56 -15.71
C GLU A 42 -8.17 -6.43 -15.69
N MET A 43 -7.57 -6.55 -14.51
CA MET A 43 -6.12 -6.46 -14.33
C MET A 43 -5.38 -7.77 -14.60
N LYS A 44 -6.08 -8.82 -15.03
CA LYS A 44 -5.53 -10.17 -15.28
C LYS A 44 -4.80 -10.76 -14.07
N ILE A 45 -5.29 -10.47 -12.86
CA ILE A 45 -4.78 -11.03 -11.61
C ILE A 45 -5.45 -12.37 -11.37
N SER A 46 -4.66 -13.41 -11.08
CA SER A 46 -5.17 -14.75 -10.78
C SER A 46 -6.02 -14.74 -9.50
N THR A 47 -7.32 -15.00 -9.66
CA THR A 47 -8.23 -15.15 -8.52
C THR A 47 -7.95 -16.42 -7.72
N LYS A 48 -7.33 -17.43 -8.32
CA LYS A 48 -6.94 -18.67 -7.65
C LYS A 48 -5.86 -18.43 -6.62
N ASP A 49 -4.84 -17.67 -6.97
CA ASP A 49 -3.69 -17.41 -6.09
C ASP A 49 -4.04 -16.48 -4.93
N LEU A 50 -5.09 -15.66 -5.10
CA LEU A 50 -5.59 -14.72 -4.11
C LEU A 50 -6.99 -15.11 -3.56
N SER A 51 -7.35 -16.40 -3.63
CA SER A 51 -8.65 -16.86 -3.11
C SER A 51 -8.84 -16.52 -1.64
N TRP A 52 -7.81 -16.68 -0.82
CA TRP A 52 -7.81 -16.30 0.59
C TRP A 52 -8.17 -14.82 0.81
N TYR A 53 -7.75 -13.94 -0.08
CA TYR A 53 -8.05 -12.51 -0.02
C TYR A 53 -9.50 -12.22 -0.40
N LEU A 54 -10.06 -12.96 -1.36
CA LEU A 54 -11.49 -12.89 -1.69
C LEU A 54 -12.37 -13.44 -0.57
N ASP A 55 -11.91 -14.47 0.13
CA ASP A 55 -12.63 -15.10 1.24
C ASP A 55 -12.85 -14.14 2.40
N THR A 56 -11.95 -13.18 2.63
CA THR A 56 -12.16 -12.10 3.62
C THR A 56 -13.34 -11.17 3.27
N ARG A 57 -13.90 -11.28 2.07
CA ARG A 57 -15.15 -10.58 1.65
C ARG A 57 -16.31 -11.53 1.51
N ARG A 58 -16.05 -12.80 1.21
CA ARG A 58 -17.09 -13.83 1.00
C ARG A 58 -17.72 -14.26 2.32
N PHE A 59 -16.93 -14.42 3.37
CA PHE A 59 -17.38 -14.94 4.67
C PHE A 59 -17.75 -13.84 5.67
N GLY A 60 -17.94 -12.65 5.23
CA GLY A 60 -18.29 -11.48 6.02
C GLY A 60 -17.30 -10.35 5.79
N THR A 61 -17.81 -9.16 5.65
CA THR A 61 -16.98 -7.97 5.37
C THR A 61 -17.48 -6.77 6.16
N VAL A 62 -16.58 -5.83 6.36
CA VAL A 62 -16.89 -4.51 6.92
C VAL A 62 -16.18 -3.44 6.10
N VAL A 63 -16.67 -2.22 6.18
CA VAL A 63 -15.91 -1.06 5.66
C VAL A 63 -14.62 -0.94 6.47
N HIS A 64 -13.48 -1.03 5.79
CA HIS A 64 -12.18 -0.98 6.44
C HIS A 64 -11.15 -0.24 5.59
N SER A 65 -10.16 0.30 6.27
CA SER A 65 -9.06 1.04 5.66
C SER A 65 -7.74 0.54 6.21
N GLY A 66 -6.67 0.90 5.53
CA GLY A 66 -5.32 0.63 6.00
C GLY A 66 -4.35 1.66 5.45
N PHE A 67 -3.25 1.85 6.15
CA PHE A 67 -2.16 2.70 5.71
C PHE A 67 -0.81 2.05 6.01
N GLY A 68 0.20 2.45 5.26
CA GLY A 68 1.59 2.15 5.52
C GLY A 68 2.35 3.42 5.83
N LEU A 69 3.24 3.36 6.80
CA LEU A 69 4.17 4.44 7.13
C LEU A 69 5.60 3.96 6.83
N GLY A 70 6.32 4.70 5.99
CA GLY A 70 7.72 4.43 5.72
C GLY A 70 8.60 4.86 6.89
N LEU A 71 8.95 3.92 7.76
CA LEU A 71 9.74 4.22 8.97
C LEU A 71 11.08 4.88 8.62
N GLU A 72 11.76 4.36 7.63
CA GLU A 72 13.04 4.90 7.16
C GLU A 72 12.90 6.33 6.65
N ARG A 73 11.83 6.63 5.93
CA ARG A 73 11.54 7.99 5.46
C ARG A 73 11.21 8.93 6.62
N LEU A 74 10.52 8.45 7.64
CA LEU A 74 10.25 9.23 8.85
C LEU A 74 11.56 9.55 9.60
N VAL A 75 12.44 8.56 9.78
CA VAL A 75 13.75 8.76 10.41
C VAL A 75 14.59 9.73 9.58
N GLN A 76 14.57 9.57 8.25
CA GLN A 76 15.27 10.48 7.33
C GLN A 76 14.80 11.93 7.50
N PHE A 77 13.50 12.15 7.60
CA PHE A 77 12.92 13.48 7.83
C PHE A 77 13.34 14.08 9.17
N ILE A 78 13.28 13.30 10.26
CA ILE A 78 13.60 13.76 11.61
C ILE A 78 15.10 14.07 11.76
N THR A 79 15.96 13.25 11.16
CA THR A 79 17.42 13.39 11.26
C THR A 79 18.01 14.34 10.24
N GLY A 80 17.27 14.67 9.17
CA GLY A 80 17.78 15.45 8.03
C GLY A 80 18.76 14.70 7.15
N MET A 81 18.93 13.41 7.30
CA MET A 81 19.82 12.59 6.46
C MET A 81 19.31 12.52 5.04
N LYS A 82 20.24 12.67 4.07
CA LYS A 82 19.89 12.71 2.65
C LYS A 82 19.79 11.33 2.00
N ASN A 83 20.54 10.36 2.51
CA ASN A 83 20.59 9.02 1.94
C ASN A 83 19.82 8.06 2.85
N ILE A 84 18.80 7.40 2.31
CA ILE A 84 17.98 6.44 3.06
C ILE A 84 18.78 5.24 3.59
N ARG A 85 19.91 4.91 2.97
CA ARG A 85 20.80 3.83 3.47
C ARG A 85 21.41 4.16 4.82
N ASP A 86 21.57 5.44 5.14
CA ASP A 86 22.20 5.89 6.39
C ASP A 86 21.25 5.78 7.60
N VAL A 87 19.96 5.56 7.35
CA VAL A 87 18.94 5.40 8.40
C VAL A 87 18.50 3.94 8.60
N ILE A 88 19.11 3.01 7.86
CA ILE A 88 18.84 1.58 7.94
C ILE A 88 20.07 0.89 8.53
N PRO A 89 19.93 0.06 9.62
CA PRO A 89 21.06 -0.63 10.22
C PRO A 89 21.80 -1.56 9.25
N PHE A 90 21.06 -2.23 8.36
CA PHE A 90 21.59 -3.19 7.39
C PHE A 90 21.02 -2.91 5.99
N PRO A 91 21.51 -1.86 5.31
CA PRO A 91 20.96 -1.47 4.03
C PRO A 91 21.28 -2.51 2.95
N ARG A 92 20.25 -2.90 2.20
CA ARG A 92 20.40 -3.82 1.07
C ARG A 92 20.36 -3.07 -0.24
N THR A 93 21.31 -3.42 -1.12
CA THR A 93 21.42 -2.80 -2.43
C THR A 93 21.66 -3.88 -3.49
N PRO A 94 21.42 -3.60 -4.77
CA PRO A 94 21.76 -4.55 -5.84
C PRO A 94 23.21 -5.02 -5.73
N GLY A 95 23.41 -6.34 -5.72
CA GLY A 95 24.72 -6.97 -5.56
C GLY A 95 25.30 -7.00 -4.15
N ASN A 96 24.60 -6.46 -3.15
CA ASN A 96 25.03 -6.49 -1.75
C ASN A 96 23.89 -6.95 -0.84
N CYS A 97 24.09 -8.07 -0.20
CA CYS A 97 23.18 -8.66 0.81
C CYS A 97 23.98 -9.26 1.97
N ASN A 98 25.04 -8.58 2.37
CA ASN A 98 25.84 -8.97 3.52
C ASN A 98 25.14 -8.45 4.77
N TYR A 99 24.71 -9.38 5.66
CA TYR A 99 23.91 -9.17 6.87
C TYR A 99 22.41 -8.95 6.63
#